data_84555c920e96377045eb334781a2f7e2
#
_entry.id   84555c920e96377045eb334781a2f7e2
#
_cell.length_a   1.000
_cell.length_b   1.000
_cell.length_c   1.000
_cell.angle_alpha   90.00
_cell.angle_beta   90.00
_cell.angle_gamma   90.00
#
_symmetry.space_group_name_H-M   'P 1'
#
loop_
_entity.id
_entity.type
_entity.pdbx_description
1 polymer ?
#
loop_
_entity_poly.entity_id
_entity_poly.type
_entity_poly.pdbx_seq_one_letter_code
_entity_poly.pdbx_strand_id
1 'polypeptide(L)'
;PYLFGQIAAANALSDVYAMGGVPKVAMNLLCVPNCLPKEDIRAILEGGHAKAVEANCVIAGGHTIQDNEPKYGLCVTGFVHADHILKNVGAQPGDMLVLTKPIGSGVLTTAIKADLISEAARNAVYAHMATLNKRAGEALRQVEGVHACTDVTGFGLLGHSFEMAEGSGVTIRLHGSALPLMDEARDMAEMGIIPAGAYRNMDYVKPQLTVLPSAQRALLDLAADPQTSGGLLISLPCEQAEKLLALLHPFA
;
A
#
# COMPACT_ATOMS: atom_id res chain seq x y z
N PRO A 1 4.84 13.38 -14.80
CA PRO A 1 5.82 13.71 -13.74
C PRO A 1 5.14 14.09 -12.42
N TYR A 2 4.14 14.99 -12.42
CA TYR A 2 3.43 15.44 -11.21
C TYR A 2 2.81 14.27 -10.43
N LEU A 3 2.06 13.40 -11.12
CA LEU A 3 1.44 12.21 -10.52
C LEU A 3 2.50 11.22 -9.97
N PHE A 4 3.63 11.05 -10.67
CA PHE A 4 4.75 10.25 -10.16
C PHE A 4 5.24 10.78 -8.81
N GLY A 5 5.39 12.11 -8.68
CA GLY A 5 5.73 12.75 -7.40
C GLY A 5 4.70 12.49 -6.31
N GLN A 6 3.40 12.56 -6.64
CA GLN A 6 2.32 12.27 -5.70
C GLN A 6 2.35 10.82 -5.20
N ILE A 7 2.49 9.85 -6.10
CA ILE A 7 2.50 8.42 -5.76
C ILE A 7 3.71 8.09 -4.89
N ALA A 8 4.90 8.58 -5.26
CA ALA A 8 6.11 8.35 -4.49
C ALA A 8 6.01 8.92 -3.06
N ALA A 9 5.45 10.13 -2.91
CA ALA A 9 5.23 10.74 -1.60
C ALA A 9 4.14 10.01 -0.78
N ALA A 10 3.05 9.58 -1.42
CA ALA A 10 2.00 8.81 -0.75
C ALA A 10 2.55 7.49 -0.19
N ASN A 11 3.39 6.79 -0.97
CA ASN A 11 4.05 5.58 -0.54
C ASN A 11 5.01 5.83 0.63
N ALA A 12 5.84 6.87 0.56
CA ALA A 12 6.81 7.19 1.61
C ALA A 12 6.18 7.64 2.94
N LEU A 13 4.98 8.22 2.90
CA LEU A 13 4.22 8.62 4.09
C LEU A 13 3.48 7.45 4.75
N SER A 14 3.30 6.34 4.04
CA SER A 14 2.45 5.21 4.42
C SER A 14 2.94 4.50 5.69
N ASP A 15 4.23 4.21 5.79
CA ASP A 15 4.84 3.53 6.96
C ASP A 15 4.53 4.25 8.27
N VAL A 16 4.53 5.60 8.25
CA VAL A 16 4.23 6.38 9.46
C VAL A 16 2.79 6.15 9.90
N TYR A 17 1.83 6.09 8.96
CA TYR A 17 0.44 5.79 9.29
C TYR A 17 0.26 4.34 9.76
N ALA A 18 0.96 3.39 9.14
CA ALA A 18 0.92 1.98 9.53
C ALA A 18 1.39 1.75 10.98
N MET A 19 2.34 2.57 11.44
CA MET A 19 2.82 2.55 12.83
C MET A 19 1.92 3.33 13.81
N GLY A 20 0.77 3.86 13.37
CA GLY A 20 -0.11 4.70 14.19
C GLY A 20 0.37 6.14 14.36
N GLY A 21 1.43 6.51 13.64
CA GLY A 21 2.08 7.80 13.74
C GLY A 21 1.40 8.91 12.93
N VAL A 22 1.89 10.13 13.16
CA VAL A 22 1.51 11.34 12.41
C VAL A 22 2.76 11.90 11.75
N PRO A 23 2.84 11.96 10.41
CA PRO A 23 3.95 12.58 9.71
C PRO A 23 4.11 14.05 10.12
N LYS A 24 5.34 14.53 10.26
CA LYS A 24 5.62 15.93 10.66
C LYS A 24 6.62 16.61 9.75
N VAL A 25 7.71 15.93 9.44
CA VAL A 25 8.79 16.48 8.63
C VAL A 25 9.21 15.45 7.59
N ALA A 26 9.50 15.92 6.38
CA ALA A 26 10.04 15.10 5.31
C ALA A 26 11.22 15.79 4.63
N MET A 27 12.09 15.00 4.05
CA MET A 27 13.17 15.45 3.17
C MET A 27 13.05 14.76 1.82
N ASN A 28 13.17 15.51 0.73
CA ASN A 28 13.18 14.97 -0.63
C ASN A 28 14.46 14.17 -0.90
N LEU A 29 14.30 13.02 -1.51
CA LEU A 29 15.39 12.26 -2.13
C LEU A 29 15.09 12.16 -3.62
N LEU A 30 15.91 12.79 -4.44
CA LEU A 30 15.70 12.89 -5.88
C LEU A 30 16.95 12.43 -6.63
N CYS A 31 16.82 11.39 -7.44
CA CYS A 31 17.85 10.95 -8.37
C CYS A 31 17.34 11.19 -9.78
N VAL A 32 18.12 11.88 -10.62
CA VAL A 32 17.68 12.23 -11.98
C VAL A 32 18.83 12.19 -12.97
N PRO A 33 18.56 11.78 -14.23
CA PRO A 33 19.53 11.90 -15.30
C PRO A 33 19.67 13.35 -15.76
N ASN A 34 20.85 13.72 -16.22
CA ASN A 34 21.14 15.08 -16.70
C ASN A 34 20.25 15.51 -17.88
N CYS A 35 19.70 14.57 -18.62
CA CYS A 35 18.83 14.84 -19.78
C CYS A 35 17.37 15.09 -19.40
N LEU A 36 16.97 14.89 -18.11
CA LEU A 36 15.59 15.12 -17.70
C LEU A 36 15.27 16.61 -17.71
N PRO A 37 14.21 17.08 -18.38
CA PRO A 37 13.81 18.47 -18.41
C PRO A 37 13.58 19.05 -17.00
N LYS A 38 13.96 20.29 -16.78
CA LYS A 38 13.79 20.96 -15.48
C LYS A 38 12.31 21.11 -15.07
N GLU A 39 11.45 21.28 -16.04
CA GLU A 39 9.99 21.32 -15.88
C GLU A 39 9.45 20.00 -15.35
N ASP A 40 9.96 18.86 -15.81
CA ASP A 40 9.57 17.54 -15.30
C ASP A 40 10.07 17.32 -13.87
N ILE A 41 11.31 17.72 -13.57
CA ILE A 41 11.85 17.71 -12.22
C ILE A 41 10.99 18.56 -11.28
N ARG A 42 10.61 19.77 -11.72
CA ARG A 42 9.73 20.66 -10.96
C ARG A 42 8.38 19.99 -10.71
N ALA A 43 7.75 19.42 -11.73
CA ALA A 43 6.46 18.77 -11.61
C ALA A 43 6.50 17.57 -10.64
N ILE A 44 7.58 16.78 -10.62
CA ILE A 44 7.78 15.70 -9.64
C ILE A 44 7.78 16.26 -8.22
N LEU A 45 8.58 17.31 -7.97
CA LEU A 45 8.70 17.94 -6.64
C LEU A 45 7.38 18.59 -6.20
N GLU A 46 6.66 19.24 -7.11
CA GLU A 46 5.34 19.84 -6.85
C GLU A 46 4.30 18.76 -6.49
N GLY A 47 4.33 17.60 -7.18
CA GLY A 47 3.48 16.45 -6.84
C GLY A 47 3.75 15.90 -5.44
N GLY A 48 5.03 15.74 -5.09
CA GLY A 48 5.43 15.33 -3.75
C GLY A 48 5.05 16.34 -2.67
N HIS A 49 5.26 17.64 -2.96
CA HIS A 49 4.87 18.72 -2.06
C HIS A 49 3.36 18.74 -1.80
N ALA A 50 2.55 18.56 -2.84
CA ALA A 50 1.09 18.52 -2.69
C ALA A 50 0.63 17.43 -1.71
N LYS A 51 1.26 16.24 -1.76
CA LYS A 51 0.96 15.14 -0.82
C LYS A 51 1.49 15.42 0.59
N ALA A 52 2.64 16.05 0.72
CA ALA A 52 3.15 16.47 2.03
C ALA A 52 2.20 17.49 2.69
N VAL A 53 1.68 18.47 1.93
CA VAL A 53 0.66 19.42 2.41
C VAL A 53 -0.62 18.70 2.83
N GLU A 54 -1.13 17.77 2.01
CA GLU A 54 -2.30 16.95 2.35
C GLU A 54 -2.09 16.14 3.65
N ALA A 55 -0.86 15.66 3.87
CA ALA A 55 -0.46 14.93 5.08
C ALA A 55 -0.23 15.84 6.29
N ASN A 56 -0.28 17.18 6.16
CA ASN A 56 0.18 18.16 7.17
C ASN A 56 1.66 17.92 7.57
N CYS A 57 2.50 17.53 6.61
CA CYS A 57 3.91 17.23 6.75
C CYS A 57 4.74 18.33 6.05
N VAL A 58 5.73 18.90 6.75
CA VAL A 58 6.59 19.94 6.20
C VAL A 58 7.76 19.32 5.45
N ILE A 59 7.99 19.72 4.20
CA ILE A 59 9.24 19.40 3.50
C ILE A 59 10.30 20.40 3.94
N ALA A 60 11.28 19.95 4.73
CA ALA A 60 12.32 20.79 5.31
C ALA A 60 13.57 20.93 4.41
N GLY A 61 13.65 20.19 3.30
CA GLY A 61 14.78 20.19 2.39
C GLY A 61 14.90 18.88 1.63
N GLY A 62 16.11 18.50 1.28
CA GLY A 62 16.36 17.25 0.58
C GLY A 62 17.72 17.21 -0.10
N HIS A 63 17.94 16.17 -0.89
CA HIS A 63 19.18 15.98 -1.65
C HIS A 63 18.87 15.50 -3.07
N THR A 64 19.66 15.99 -4.03
CA THR A 64 19.57 15.58 -5.44
C THR A 64 20.87 14.90 -5.86
N ILE A 65 20.74 13.75 -6.51
CA ILE A 65 21.84 12.93 -6.99
C ILE A 65 21.69 12.74 -8.51
N GLN A 66 22.78 12.76 -9.24
CA GLN A 66 22.80 12.36 -10.63
C GLN A 66 22.71 10.82 -10.70
N ASP A 67 21.76 10.30 -11.49
CA ASP A 67 21.54 8.87 -11.73
C ASP A 67 21.10 8.67 -13.19
N ASN A 68 21.20 7.47 -13.70
CA ASN A 68 20.75 7.15 -15.06
C ASN A 68 19.21 7.02 -15.17
N GLU A 69 18.52 6.80 -14.06
CA GLU A 69 17.08 6.64 -14.00
C GLU A 69 16.48 7.60 -12.97
N PRO A 70 15.31 8.21 -13.27
CA PRO A 70 14.63 9.04 -12.30
C PRO A 70 14.10 8.20 -11.13
N LYS A 71 14.49 8.58 -9.92
CA LYS A 71 13.98 8.02 -8.65
C LYS A 71 13.61 9.19 -7.75
N TYR A 72 12.44 9.08 -7.12
CA TYR A 72 11.97 10.10 -6.18
C TYR A 72 11.27 9.45 -5.00
N GLY A 73 11.46 10.02 -3.83
CA GLY A 73 10.81 9.63 -2.59
C GLY A 73 11.07 10.63 -1.48
N LEU A 74 10.54 10.33 -0.31
CA LEU A 74 10.71 11.14 0.89
C LEU A 74 11.36 10.30 1.99
N CYS A 75 12.25 10.92 2.76
CA CYS A 75 12.60 10.44 4.09
C CYS A 75 11.66 11.14 5.08
N VAL A 76 10.73 10.38 5.68
CA VAL A 76 9.67 10.94 6.52
C VAL A 76 9.96 10.68 7.99
N THR A 77 9.81 11.72 8.81
CA THR A 77 9.81 11.64 10.28
C THR A 77 8.43 11.95 10.80
N GLY A 78 7.88 11.03 11.59
CA GLY A 78 6.60 11.18 12.27
C GLY A 78 6.73 10.95 13.76
N PHE A 79 5.65 11.22 14.49
CA PHE A 79 5.57 10.99 15.93
C PHE A 79 4.37 10.11 16.26
N VAL A 80 4.58 9.24 17.23
CA VAL A 80 3.55 8.40 17.85
C VAL A 80 3.81 8.35 19.35
N HIS A 81 2.75 8.27 20.16
CA HIS A 81 2.92 8.03 21.60
C HIS A 81 3.47 6.63 21.81
N ALA A 82 4.41 6.47 22.75
CA ALA A 82 5.10 5.20 22.98
C ALA A 82 4.15 4.02 23.23
N ASP A 83 3.05 4.26 23.93
CA ASP A 83 2.03 3.24 24.24
C ASP A 83 1.09 2.93 23.05
N HIS A 84 1.16 3.70 21.98
CA HIS A 84 0.29 3.57 20.81
C HIS A 84 1.04 3.16 19.52
N ILE A 85 2.28 2.67 19.69
CA ILE A 85 3.08 2.18 18.57
C ILE A 85 2.45 0.89 18.04
N LEU A 86 1.98 0.92 16.79
CA LEU A 86 1.54 -0.28 16.09
C LEU A 86 2.74 -1.00 15.47
N LYS A 87 2.69 -2.32 15.48
CA LYS A 87 3.73 -3.19 14.89
C LYS A 87 3.09 -4.08 13.84
N ASN A 88 3.89 -4.59 12.94
CA ASN A 88 3.46 -5.60 11.96
C ASN A 88 3.34 -7.02 12.56
N VAL A 89 3.54 -7.16 13.88
CA VAL A 89 3.43 -8.40 14.63
C VAL A 89 2.56 -8.18 15.88
N GLY A 90 1.99 -9.27 16.41
CA GLY A 90 1.11 -9.22 17.59
C GLY A 90 -0.34 -9.62 17.30
N ALA A 91 -0.65 -10.02 16.05
CA ALA A 91 -1.96 -10.56 15.69
C ALA A 91 -2.33 -11.75 16.60
N GLN A 92 -3.61 -11.86 16.95
CA GLN A 92 -4.10 -12.86 17.89
C GLN A 92 -5.10 -13.81 17.23
N PRO A 93 -5.19 -15.07 17.70
CA PRO A 93 -6.24 -15.96 17.27
C PRO A 93 -7.64 -15.37 17.53
N GLY A 94 -8.48 -15.36 16.51
CA GLY A 94 -9.82 -14.78 16.59
C GLY A 94 -9.93 -13.34 16.08
N ASP A 95 -8.80 -12.71 15.74
CA ASP A 95 -8.81 -11.40 15.11
C ASP A 95 -9.44 -11.43 13.72
N MET A 96 -10.03 -10.30 13.36
CA MET A 96 -10.42 -9.96 11.98
C MET A 96 -9.32 -9.16 11.33
N LEU A 97 -9.16 -9.36 10.01
CA LEU A 97 -8.27 -8.55 9.19
C LEU A 97 -9.10 -7.53 8.39
N VAL A 98 -8.73 -6.27 8.52
CA VAL A 98 -9.30 -5.18 7.73
C VAL A 98 -8.23 -4.68 6.75
N LEU A 99 -8.57 -4.66 5.45
CA LEU A 99 -7.75 -4.08 4.40
C LEU A 99 -8.40 -2.77 3.93
N THR A 100 -7.67 -1.65 4.02
CA THR A 100 -8.25 -0.31 3.86
C THR A 100 -8.29 0.22 2.43
N LYS A 101 -7.65 -0.47 1.48
CA LYS A 101 -7.70 -0.18 0.04
C LYS A 101 -7.81 -1.48 -0.76
N PRO A 102 -8.48 -1.48 -1.92
CA PRO A 102 -8.49 -2.64 -2.81
C PRO A 102 -7.09 -2.97 -3.35
N ILE A 103 -6.89 -4.22 -3.78
CA ILE A 103 -5.65 -4.71 -4.39
C ILE A 103 -5.80 -4.87 -5.90
N GLY A 104 -4.68 -4.99 -6.61
CA GLY A 104 -4.61 -5.18 -8.06
C GLY A 104 -3.78 -4.12 -8.79
N SER A 105 -3.12 -3.19 -8.07
CA SER A 105 -2.37 -2.09 -8.68
C SER A 105 -1.20 -2.57 -9.54
N GLY A 106 -0.52 -3.66 -9.17
CA GLY A 106 0.58 -4.21 -9.94
C GLY A 106 0.13 -4.87 -11.25
N VAL A 107 -0.94 -5.66 -11.19
CA VAL A 107 -1.60 -6.25 -12.36
C VAL A 107 -2.06 -5.14 -13.31
N LEU A 108 -2.79 -4.15 -12.80
CA LEU A 108 -3.32 -3.06 -13.62
C LEU A 108 -2.24 -2.15 -14.18
N THR A 109 -1.17 -1.84 -13.45
CA THR A 109 -0.04 -1.07 -14.01
C THR A 109 0.72 -1.85 -15.08
N THR A 110 0.73 -3.19 -15.01
CA THR A 110 1.25 -4.05 -16.08
C THR A 110 0.34 -3.99 -17.30
N ALA A 111 -0.98 -4.05 -17.10
CA ALA A 111 -1.97 -3.95 -18.17
C ALA A 111 -1.97 -2.54 -18.83
N ILE A 112 -1.74 -1.46 -18.07
CA ILE A 112 -1.56 -0.09 -18.60
C ILE A 112 -0.42 -0.04 -19.61
N LYS A 113 0.73 -0.68 -19.32
CA LYS A 113 1.88 -0.71 -20.23
C LYS A 113 1.57 -1.42 -21.54
N ALA A 114 0.63 -2.34 -21.53
CA ALA A 114 0.17 -3.10 -22.70
C ALA A 114 -1.08 -2.49 -23.36
N ASP A 115 -1.59 -1.37 -22.84
CA ASP A 115 -2.81 -0.69 -23.29
C ASP A 115 -4.07 -1.58 -23.31
N LEU A 116 -4.22 -2.40 -22.27
CA LEU A 116 -5.26 -3.44 -22.17
C LEU A 116 -6.44 -3.07 -21.26
N ILE A 117 -6.41 -1.93 -20.57
CA ILE A 117 -7.48 -1.51 -19.66
C ILE A 117 -8.14 -0.21 -20.11
N SER A 118 -9.36 0.02 -19.62
CA SER A 118 -10.12 1.25 -19.89
C SER A 118 -9.40 2.48 -19.32
N GLU A 119 -9.71 3.66 -19.91
CA GLU A 119 -9.22 4.94 -19.38
C GLU A 119 -9.75 5.20 -17.97
N ALA A 120 -10.99 4.77 -17.68
CA ALA A 120 -11.57 4.87 -16.34
C ALA A 120 -10.78 4.06 -15.31
N ALA A 121 -10.46 2.79 -15.61
CA ALA A 121 -9.64 1.95 -14.75
C ALA A 121 -8.22 2.52 -14.58
N ARG A 122 -7.60 3.00 -15.65
CA ARG A 122 -6.28 3.68 -15.62
C ARG A 122 -6.29 4.86 -14.63
N ASN A 123 -7.28 5.74 -14.73
CA ASN A 123 -7.40 6.91 -13.86
C ASN A 123 -7.68 6.49 -12.40
N ALA A 124 -8.50 5.46 -12.17
CA ALA A 124 -8.77 4.90 -10.86
C ALA A 124 -7.51 4.33 -10.20
N VAL A 125 -6.67 3.58 -10.94
CA VAL A 125 -5.37 3.06 -10.44
C VAL A 125 -4.45 4.21 -10.01
N TYR A 126 -4.34 5.25 -10.83
CA TYR A 126 -3.49 6.40 -10.51
C TYR A 126 -3.99 7.15 -9.27
N ALA A 127 -5.29 7.40 -9.17
CA ALA A 127 -5.90 8.02 -8.00
C ALA A 127 -5.68 7.18 -6.73
N HIS A 128 -5.88 5.86 -6.84
CA HIS A 128 -5.66 4.90 -5.77
C HIS A 128 -4.21 4.96 -5.24
N MET A 129 -3.20 4.87 -6.13
CA MET A 129 -1.79 4.92 -5.75
C MET A 129 -1.40 6.26 -5.13
N ALA A 130 -2.03 7.37 -5.55
CA ALA A 130 -1.80 8.70 -4.98
C ALA A 130 -2.59 8.98 -3.69
N THR A 131 -3.50 8.10 -3.28
CA THR A 131 -4.30 8.28 -2.06
C THR A 131 -3.48 7.96 -0.82
N LEU A 132 -3.44 8.90 0.15
CA LEU A 132 -2.76 8.71 1.43
C LEU A 132 -3.50 7.68 2.33
N ASN A 133 -2.75 6.94 3.13
CA ASN A 133 -3.29 6.14 4.23
C ASN A 133 -3.65 6.98 5.48
N LYS A 134 -3.69 8.31 5.34
CA LYS A 134 -3.97 9.27 6.40
C LYS A 134 -5.30 9.01 7.10
N ARG A 135 -6.39 8.83 6.33
CA ARG A 135 -7.73 8.57 6.90
C ARG A 135 -7.79 7.25 7.65
N ALA A 136 -7.14 6.20 7.12
CA ALA A 136 -7.03 4.92 7.82
C ALA A 136 -6.26 5.10 9.14
N GLY A 137 -5.12 5.82 9.13
CA GLY A 137 -4.37 6.16 10.33
C GLY A 137 -5.17 7.01 11.33
N GLU A 138 -6.02 7.92 10.86
CA GLU A 138 -6.91 8.71 11.71
C GLU A 138 -8.03 7.87 12.33
N ALA A 139 -8.60 6.93 11.58
CA ALA A 139 -9.60 5.98 12.05
C ALA A 139 -9.02 4.99 13.08
N LEU A 140 -7.78 4.51 12.84
CA LEU A 140 -7.07 3.63 13.77
C LEU A 140 -6.92 4.23 15.18
N ARG A 141 -6.76 5.53 15.31
CA ARG A 141 -6.67 6.21 16.61
C ARG A 141 -7.99 6.32 17.36
N GLN A 142 -9.11 5.91 16.76
CA GLN A 142 -10.47 5.94 17.34
C GLN A 142 -10.97 4.54 17.72
N VAL A 143 -10.20 3.49 17.44
CA VAL A 143 -10.47 2.12 17.83
C VAL A 143 -9.43 1.64 18.84
N GLU A 144 -9.80 0.66 19.64
CA GLU A 144 -8.93 0.07 20.66
C GLU A 144 -8.55 -1.37 20.28
N GLY A 145 -7.50 -1.90 20.90
CA GLY A 145 -7.13 -3.31 20.72
C GLY A 145 -6.65 -3.64 19.30
N VAL A 146 -6.01 -2.71 18.60
CA VAL A 146 -5.31 -3.03 17.36
C VAL A 146 -4.08 -3.84 17.73
N HIS A 147 -4.04 -5.11 17.32
CA HIS A 147 -2.97 -6.03 17.69
C HIS A 147 -1.79 -5.97 16.72
N ALA A 148 -2.04 -5.80 15.43
CA ALA A 148 -1.01 -5.63 14.41
C ALA A 148 -1.49 -4.73 13.26
N CYS A 149 -0.55 -4.03 12.64
CA CYS A 149 -0.80 -3.19 11.47
C CYS A 149 0.45 -3.13 10.58
N THR A 150 0.26 -3.20 9.27
CA THR A 150 1.28 -2.94 8.26
C THR A 150 0.61 -2.30 7.05
N ASP A 151 1.36 -1.61 6.18
CA ASP A 151 0.86 -1.27 4.86
C ASP A 151 1.17 -2.40 3.86
N VAL A 152 0.34 -2.52 2.84
CA VAL A 152 0.48 -3.57 1.82
C VAL A 152 1.17 -2.95 0.59
N THR A 153 2.44 -3.34 0.37
CA THR A 153 3.26 -2.81 -0.71
C THR A 153 3.87 -3.91 -1.58
N GLY A 154 5.16 -3.90 -1.81
CA GLY A 154 5.87 -4.72 -2.79
C GLY A 154 5.74 -6.24 -2.61
N PHE A 155 5.53 -6.74 -1.40
CA PHE A 155 5.34 -8.17 -1.14
C PHE A 155 3.89 -8.66 -1.37
N GLY A 156 2.98 -7.75 -1.72
CA GLY A 156 1.57 -8.06 -1.91
C GLY A 156 0.86 -8.43 -0.60
N LEU A 157 -0.43 -8.68 -0.69
CA LEU A 157 -1.22 -9.06 0.47
C LEU A 157 -0.73 -10.38 1.10
N LEU A 158 -0.34 -11.36 0.28
CA LEU A 158 0.18 -12.64 0.78
C LEU A 158 1.48 -12.48 1.56
N GLY A 159 2.44 -11.72 1.03
CA GLY A 159 3.73 -11.53 1.69
C GLY A 159 3.58 -10.80 3.02
N HIS A 160 2.84 -9.69 3.06
CA HIS A 160 2.64 -8.95 4.31
C HIS A 160 1.77 -9.71 5.32
N SER A 161 0.78 -10.50 4.85
CA SER A 161 0.04 -11.43 5.73
C SER A 161 0.95 -12.52 6.30
N PHE A 162 1.88 -13.04 5.49
CA PHE A 162 2.84 -14.04 5.94
C PHE A 162 3.78 -13.47 7.02
N GLU A 163 4.37 -12.30 6.79
CA GLU A 163 5.22 -11.62 7.78
C GLU A 163 4.48 -11.37 9.10
N MET A 164 3.22 -10.91 9.01
CA MET A 164 2.37 -10.71 10.19
C MET A 164 2.09 -12.03 10.91
N ALA A 165 1.75 -13.10 10.18
CA ALA A 165 1.44 -14.41 10.74
C ALA A 165 2.66 -15.04 11.43
N GLU A 166 3.81 -15.04 10.73
CA GLU A 166 5.06 -15.61 11.23
C GLU A 166 5.54 -14.88 12.49
N GLY A 167 5.61 -13.55 12.43
CA GLY A 167 6.04 -12.73 13.57
C GLY A 167 5.09 -12.76 14.76
N SER A 168 3.82 -13.13 14.56
CA SER A 168 2.81 -13.26 15.62
C SER A 168 2.63 -14.71 16.12
N GLY A 169 3.20 -15.71 15.44
CA GLY A 169 3.02 -17.14 15.78
C GLY A 169 1.59 -17.63 15.52
N VAL A 170 0.89 -17.09 14.53
CA VAL A 170 -0.50 -17.44 14.20
C VAL A 170 -0.65 -17.86 12.74
N THR A 171 -1.78 -18.43 12.38
CA THR A 171 -2.17 -18.68 11.00
C THR A 171 -3.18 -17.63 10.55
N ILE A 172 -2.89 -16.94 9.45
CA ILE A 172 -3.84 -16.02 8.80
C ILE A 172 -4.59 -16.76 7.69
N ARG A 173 -5.91 -16.65 7.69
CA ARG A 173 -6.79 -17.19 6.66
C ARG A 173 -7.34 -16.05 5.81
N LEU A 174 -7.03 -16.06 4.51
CA LEU A 174 -7.60 -15.14 3.54
C LEU A 174 -8.75 -15.80 2.79
N HIS A 175 -9.90 -15.15 2.75
CA HIS A 175 -11.06 -15.57 1.98
C HIS A 175 -11.04 -14.88 0.62
N GLY A 176 -10.75 -15.62 -0.45
CA GLY A 176 -10.59 -15.05 -1.79
C GLY A 176 -11.82 -14.25 -2.26
N SER A 177 -13.03 -14.71 -1.93
CA SER A 177 -14.29 -13.99 -2.25
C SER A 177 -14.50 -12.68 -1.50
N ALA A 178 -13.76 -12.45 -0.40
CA ALA A 178 -13.83 -11.24 0.41
C ALA A 178 -12.72 -10.24 0.09
N LEU A 179 -11.82 -10.56 -0.84
CA LEU A 179 -10.74 -9.64 -1.22
C LEU A 179 -11.33 -8.43 -1.96
N PRO A 180 -11.11 -7.20 -1.49
CA PRO A 180 -11.49 -6.02 -2.25
C PRO A 180 -10.53 -5.88 -3.43
N LEU A 181 -11.08 -5.90 -4.65
CA LEU A 181 -10.32 -5.82 -5.89
C LEU A 181 -10.62 -4.49 -6.58
N MET A 182 -9.61 -3.93 -7.24
CA MET A 182 -9.81 -2.85 -8.18
C MET A 182 -10.56 -3.34 -9.43
N ASP A 183 -11.37 -2.46 -10.02
CA ASP A 183 -12.08 -2.77 -11.26
C ASP A 183 -11.10 -3.25 -12.36
N GLU A 184 -11.53 -4.23 -13.16
CA GLU A 184 -10.75 -4.90 -14.21
C GLU A 184 -9.54 -5.72 -13.71
N ALA A 185 -9.11 -5.62 -12.44
CA ALA A 185 -7.93 -6.34 -11.97
C ALA A 185 -8.10 -7.86 -12.08
N ARG A 186 -9.30 -8.36 -11.80
CA ARG A 186 -9.61 -9.78 -11.90
C ARG A 186 -9.54 -10.27 -13.34
N ASP A 187 -10.14 -9.54 -14.28
CA ASP A 187 -10.17 -9.92 -15.69
C ASP A 187 -8.74 -9.97 -16.26
N MET A 188 -7.91 -8.97 -15.90
CA MET A 188 -6.50 -8.96 -16.31
C MET A 188 -5.72 -10.13 -15.72
N ALA A 189 -5.96 -10.49 -14.46
CA ALA A 189 -5.32 -11.65 -13.83
C ALA A 189 -5.78 -12.97 -14.48
N GLU A 190 -7.07 -13.12 -14.81
CA GLU A 190 -7.59 -14.28 -15.55
C GLU A 190 -7.01 -14.39 -16.97
N MET A 191 -6.68 -13.26 -17.60
CA MET A 191 -5.94 -13.23 -18.87
C MET A 191 -4.44 -13.53 -18.73
N GLY A 192 -3.93 -13.69 -17.51
CA GLY A 192 -2.51 -13.96 -17.24
C GLY A 192 -1.62 -12.72 -17.27
N ILE A 193 -2.16 -11.50 -17.17
CA ILE A 193 -1.40 -10.25 -17.08
C ILE A 193 -0.91 -10.09 -15.65
N ILE A 194 0.13 -10.83 -15.31
CA ILE A 194 0.67 -10.89 -13.95
C ILE A 194 2.09 -10.31 -13.93
N PRO A 195 2.39 -9.33 -13.06
CA PRO A 195 3.74 -8.77 -12.96
C PRO A 195 4.73 -9.81 -12.42
N ALA A 196 5.98 -9.75 -12.88
CA ALA A 196 7.05 -10.65 -12.42
C ALA A 196 7.25 -10.63 -10.89
N GLY A 197 6.90 -9.53 -10.22
CA GLY A 197 6.92 -9.40 -8.76
C GLY A 197 5.98 -10.38 -8.06
N ALA A 198 4.79 -10.62 -8.62
CA ALA A 198 3.82 -11.55 -8.04
C ALA A 198 4.34 -12.99 -8.00
N TYR A 199 5.06 -13.44 -9.02
CA TYR A 199 5.68 -14.77 -9.02
C TYR A 199 6.75 -14.89 -7.93
N ARG A 200 7.60 -13.87 -7.75
CA ARG A 200 8.61 -13.86 -6.67
C ARG A 200 7.95 -13.85 -5.28
N ASN A 201 6.89 -13.07 -5.10
CA ASN A 201 6.12 -13.04 -3.85
C ASN A 201 5.48 -14.40 -3.55
N MET A 202 4.94 -15.05 -4.58
CA MET A 202 4.39 -16.42 -4.47
C MET A 202 5.46 -17.43 -4.05
N ASP A 203 6.62 -17.40 -4.68
CA ASP A 203 7.72 -18.31 -4.35
C ASP A 203 8.23 -18.09 -2.92
N TYR A 204 8.24 -16.84 -2.45
CA TYR A 204 8.63 -16.49 -1.09
C TYR A 204 7.69 -17.09 -0.04
N VAL A 205 6.37 -16.99 -0.23
CA VAL A 205 5.39 -17.48 0.75
C VAL A 205 5.07 -18.98 0.60
N LYS A 206 5.37 -19.59 -0.55
CA LYS A 206 4.99 -20.96 -0.90
C LYS A 206 5.32 -22.03 0.15
N PRO A 207 6.47 -22.00 0.84
CA PRO A 207 6.77 -23.01 1.86
C PRO A 207 5.79 -23.04 3.04
N GLN A 208 5.11 -21.94 3.32
CA GLN A 208 4.20 -21.76 4.46
C GLN A 208 2.75 -21.55 4.02
N LEU A 209 2.49 -21.56 2.70
CA LEU A 209 1.17 -21.31 2.13
C LEU A 209 0.40 -22.61 1.93
N THR A 210 -0.78 -22.70 2.54
CA THR A 210 -1.75 -23.76 2.22
C THR A 210 -2.85 -23.20 1.34
N VAL A 211 -2.95 -23.70 0.11
CA VAL A 211 -4.00 -23.31 -0.85
C VAL A 211 -5.09 -24.37 -0.84
N LEU A 212 -6.32 -23.98 -0.53
CA LEU A 212 -7.45 -24.90 -0.56
C LEU A 212 -7.88 -25.18 -2.01
N PRO A 213 -8.44 -26.39 -2.30
CA PRO A 213 -8.86 -26.76 -3.65
C PRO A 213 -9.88 -25.83 -4.31
N SER A 214 -10.66 -25.11 -3.51
CA SER A 214 -11.65 -24.12 -3.96
C SER A 214 -11.05 -22.77 -4.34
N ALA A 215 -9.76 -22.53 -4.09
CA ALA A 215 -9.11 -21.26 -4.37
C ALA A 215 -8.95 -21.05 -5.88
N GLN A 216 -9.42 -19.91 -6.37
CA GLN A 216 -9.27 -19.53 -7.77
C GLN A 216 -7.88 -18.98 -8.03
N ARG A 217 -7.26 -19.40 -9.12
CA ARG A 217 -5.89 -19.02 -9.47
C ARG A 217 -5.70 -17.51 -9.58
N ALA A 218 -6.61 -16.81 -10.27
CA ALA A 218 -6.54 -15.36 -10.43
C ALA A 218 -6.56 -14.60 -9.10
N LEU A 219 -7.36 -15.07 -8.12
CA LEU A 219 -7.39 -14.45 -6.79
C LEU A 219 -6.12 -14.70 -5.99
N LEU A 220 -5.48 -15.84 -6.19
CA LEU A 220 -4.19 -16.14 -5.59
C LEU A 220 -3.08 -15.26 -6.18
N ASP A 221 -3.07 -15.09 -7.50
CA ASP A 221 -2.14 -14.22 -8.20
C ASP A 221 -2.33 -12.75 -7.79
N LEU A 222 -3.57 -12.27 -7.63
CA LEU A 222 -3.89 -10.94 -7.13
C LEU A 222 -3.48 -10.74 -5.66
N ALA A 223 -3.62 -11.76 -4.82
CA ALA A 223 -3.15 -11.69 -3.44
C ALA A 223 -1.61 -11.62 -3.34
N ALA A 224 -0.89 -12.18 -4.32
CA ALA A 224 0.57 -12.08 -4.44
C ALA A 224 1.03 -10.81 -5.20
N ASP A 225 0.09 -10.07 -5.82
CA ASP A 225 0.38 -8.90 -6.65
C ASP A 225 1.06 -7.78 -5.84
N PRO A 226 2.27 -7.30 -6.25
CA PRO A 226 2.91 -6.19 -5.59
C PRO A 226 2.05 -4.92 -5.70
N GLN A 227 1.78 -4.27 -4.57
CA GLN A 227 1.02 -3.04 -4.52
C GLN A 227 1.96 -1.83 -4.49
N THR A 228 1.60 -0.79 -5.22
CA THR A 228 2.21 0.53 -5.11
C THR A 228 1.30 1.40 -4.24
N SER A 229 1.80 1.85 -3.10
CA SER A 229 1.05 2.68 -2.14
C SER A 229 -0.31 2.04 -1.77
N GLY A 230 -0.30 0.75 -1.42
CA GLY A 230 -1.50 0.02 -1.03
C GLY A 230 -2.09 0.47 0.31
N GLY A 231 -3.14 -0.21 0.74
CA GLY A 231 -3.83 0.08 2.00
C GLY A 231 -3.13 -0.49 3.22
N LEU A 232 -3.66 -0.16 4.39
CA LEU A 232 -3.25 -0.78 5.64
C LEU A 232 -3.93 -2.15 5.80
N LEU A 233 -3.17 -3.15 6.25
CA LEU A 233 -3.67 -4.43 6.73
C LEU A 233 -3.63 -4.41 8.25
N ILE A 234 -4.78 -4.54 8.87
CA ILE A 234 -4.98 -4.30 10.30
C ILE A 234 -5.59 -5.55 10.92
N SER A 235 -4.97 -6.06 12.00
CA SER A 235 -5.48 -7.18 12.81
C SER A 235 -6.02 -6.66 14.13
N LEU A 236 -7.31 -6.93 14.41
CA LEU A 236 -8.00 -6.44 15.59
C LEU A 236 -9.23 -7.30 15.93
N PRO A 237 -9.78 -7.21 17.18
CA PRO A 237 -10.99 -7.93 17.56
C PRO A 237 -12.18 -7.58 16.66
N CYS A 238 -13.09 -8.55 16.46
CA CYS A 238 -14.25 -8.42 15.56
C CYS A 238 -15.08 -7.15 15.81
N GLU A 239 -15.40 -6.86 17.06
CA GLU A 239 -16.20 -5.66 17.43
C GLU A 239 -15.50 -4.36 17.03
N GLN A 240 -14.17 -4.28 17.19
CA GLN A 240 -13.39 -3.11 16.80
C GLN A 240 -13.20 -3.03 15.28
N ALA A 241 -13.18 -4.18 14.58
CA ALA A 241 -13.17 -4.22 13.13
C ALA A 241 -14.44 -3.61 12.53
N GLU A 242 -15.61 -3.94 13.09
CA GLU A 242 -16.88 -3.34 12.68
C GLU A 242 -16.91 -1.82 12.92
N LYS A 243 -16.41 -1.37 14.07
CA LYS A 243 -16.27 0.06 14.37
C LYS A 243 -15.32 0.77 13.40
N LEU A 244 -14.18 0.15 13.09
CA LEU A 244 -13.22 0.68 12.13
C LEU A 244 -13.84 0.81 10.74
N LEU A 245 -14.54 -0.23 10.26
CA LEU A 245 -15.23 -0.20 8.97
C LEU A 245 -16.29 0.91 8.93
N ALA A 246 -17.05 1.11 10.00
CA ALA A 246 -18.03 2.19 10.09
C ALA A 246 -17.37 3.58 9.99
N LEU A 247 -16.16 3.75 10.55
CA LEU A 247 -15.40 5.01 10.45
C LEU A 247 -14.81 5.24 9.04
N LEU A 248 -14.54 4.17 8.30
CA LEU A 248 -13.99 4.23 6.93
C LEU A 248 -15.08 4.36 5.86
N HIS A 249 -16.28 3.82 6.10
CA HIS A 249 -17.38 3.74 5.13
C HIS A 249 -17.84 5.06 4.52
N PRO A 250 -17.85 6.23 5.19
CA PRO A 250 -18.22 7.51 4.59
C PRO A 250 -17.27 7.95 3.46
N PHE A 251 -16.19 7.21 3.23
CA PHE A 251 -15.08 7.58 2.35
C PHE A 251 -14.68 6.45 1.37
N ALA A 252 -15.44 5.35 1.38
CA ALA A 252 -15.28 4.22 0.47
C ALA A 252 -15.96 4.45 -0.88
#